data_5a41362760e705a8773477adfbe4520b
#
_entry.id   5a41362760e705a8773477adfbe4520b
#
_cell.length_a   1.000
_cell.length_b   1.000
_cell.length_c   1.000
_cell.angle_alpha   90.00
_cell.angle_beta   90.00
_cell.angle_gamma   90.00
#
_symmetry.space_group_name_H-M   'P 1'
#
loop_
_entity.id
_entity.type
_entity.pdbx_description
1 polymer ?
#
loop_
_entity_poly.entity_id
_entity_poly.type
_entity_poly.pdbx_seq_one_letter_code
_entity_poly.pdbx_strand_id
1 'polypeptide(L)'
;YGFLNTPEETATEFAGQLAGALHVAASDVKVQVEFNPARVTSYRQVGYAKHQLTKEQFRDNTVDAAEIGAAESGNALYVVETNPQGAGPVATVRVRFKVPGTADCKEHEWMVPYTGNAISLEQANPAMRLTSTAAAFSEWLAGNPYAGEVNSDRLLNLLRGVKEVYGPDARPLGRRDLVAHQR
;
A
#
# COMPACT_ATOMS: atom_id res chain seq x y z
N TYR A 1 16.59 -3.48 -3.73
CA TYR A 1 17.31 -4.50 -2.96
C TYR A 1 16.36 -5.58 -2.49
N GLY A 2 16.82 -6.83 -2.48
CA GLY A 2 16.06 -7.97 -1.99
C GLY A 2 16.78 -8.63 -0.81
N PHE A 3 16.05 -9.31 0.04
CA PHE A 3 16.60 -10.12 1.11
C PHE A 3 16.68 -11.58 0.61
N LEU A 4 17.86 -12.17 0.77
CA LEU A 4 18.11 -13.56 0.41
C LEU A 4 18.39 -14.32 1.71
N ASN A 5 17.49 -15.23 2.07
CA ASN A 5 17.59 -15.99 3.32
C ASN A 5 18.43 -17.26 3.16
N THR A 6 18.37 -17.90 2.00
CA THR A 6 19.13 -19.12 1.72
C THR A 6 19.76 -19.07 0.32
N PRO A 7 20.89 -19.78 0.08
CA PRO A 7 21.52 -19.85 -1.24
C PRO A 7 20.60 -20.48 -2.31
N GLU A 8 19.73 -21.41 -1.92
CA GLU A 8 18.83 -22.13 -2.83
C GLU A 8 17.70 -21.22 -3.33
N GLU A 9 17.20 -20.32 -2.48
CA GLU A 9 16.20 -19.32 -2.83
C GLU A 9 16.76 -18.22 -3.74
N THR A 10 18.10 -17.98 -3.65
CA THR A 10 18.77 -16.89 -4.33
C THR A 10 18.54 -16.89 -5.85
N ALA A 11 18.64 -18.05 -6.50
CA ALA A 11 18.54 -18.12 -7.95
C ALA A 11 17.12 -17.82 -8.45
N THR A 12 16.10 -18.33 -7.76
CA THR A 12 14.70 -18.19 -8.18
C THR A 12 14.15 -16.79 -7.84
N GLU A 13 14.43 -16.30 -6.62
CA GLU A 13 13.99 -14.96 -6.20
C GLU A 13 14.74 -13.86 -6.94
N PHE A 14 16.06 -14.00 -7.11
CA PHE A 14 16.86 -13.04 -7.86
C PHE A 14 16.45 -12.98 -9.32
N ALA A 15 16.23 -14.12 -9.97
CA ALA A 15 15.74 -14.16 -11.34
C ALA A 15 14.33 -13.53 -11.47
N GLY A 16 13.44 -13.77 -10.51
CA GLY A 16 12.11 -13.17 -10.47
C GLY A 16 12.15 -11.64 -10.27
N GLN A 17 12.97 -11.18 -9.32
CA GLN A 17 13.17 -9.74 -9.08
C GLN A 17 13.85 -9.04 -10.26
N LEU A 18 14.86 -9.68 -10.86
CA LEU A 18 15.52 -9.15 -12.03
C LEU A 18 14.57 -9.07 -13.24
N ALA A 19 13.76 -10.09 -13.46
CA ALA A 19 12.76 -10.09 -14.53
C ALA A 19 11.70 -8.99 -14.29
N GLY A 20 11.26 -8.77 -13.04
CA GLY A 20 10.37 -7.69 -12.67
C GLY A 20 10.97 -6.30 -12.88
N ALA A 21 12.23 -6.12 -12.50
CA ALA A 21 12.96 -4.87 -12.68
C ALA A 21 13.30 -4.55 -14.16
N LEU A 22 13.46 -5.57 -14.99
CA LEU A 22 13.73 -5.40 -16.44
C LEU A 22 12.46 -5.03 -17.23
N HIS A 23 11.28 -5.28 -16.69
CA HIS A 23 10.00 -4.94 -17.30
C HIS A 23 9.26 -3.89 -16.50
N VAL A 24 9.52 -2.63 -16.80
CA VAL A 24 8.75 -1.52 -16.22
C VAL A 24 7.31 -1.60 -16.74
N ALA A 25 6.35 -1.80 -15.83
CA ALA A 25 4.93 -1.86 -16.15
C ALA A 25 4.29 -0.47 -16.20
N ALA A 26 4.78 0.45 -15.37
CA ALA A 26 4.36 1.84 -15.34
C ALA A 26 5.54 2.71 -14.88
N SER A 27 5.77 3.83 -15.56
CA SER A 27 6.77 4.82 -15.18
C SER A 27 6.11 6.10 -14.68
N ASP A 28 6.85 6.87 -13.89
CA ASP A 28 6.40 8.15 -13.33
C ASP A 28 5.06 8.02 -12.58
N VAL A 29 4.97 6.97 -11.74
CA VAL A 29 3.74 6.65 -10.99
C VAL A 29 3.59 7.58 -9.81
N LYS A 30 2.50 8.33 -9.79
CA LYS A 30 2.10 9.27 -8.74
C LYS A 30 0.76 8.86 -8.15
N VAL A 31 0.68 8.84 -6.83
CA VAL A 31 -0.56 8.57 -6.10
C VAL A 31 -0.97 9.81 -5.33
N GLN A 32 -2.21 10.22 -5.47
CA GLN A 32 -2.83 11.30 -4.70
C GLN A 32 -4.03 10.77 -3.94
N VAL A 33 -4.09 11.06 -2.65
CA VAL A 33 -5.25 10.79 -1.80
C VAL A 33 -5.82 12.13 -1.34
N GLU A 34 -7.04 12.42 -1.76
CA GLU A 34 -7.77 13.64 -1.37
C GLU A 34 -8.87 13.26 -0.38
N PHE A 35 -8.65 13.59 0.90
CA PHE A 35 -9.63 13.33 1.95
C PHE A 35 -10.77 14.32 1.92
N ASN A 36 -11.98 13.84 2.15
CA ASN A 36 -13.17 14.67 2.23
C ASN A 36 -13.25 15.36 3.61
N PRO A 37 -13.12 16.68 3.72
CA PRO A 37 -13.11 17.39 4.99
C PRO A 37 -14.45 17.32 5.74
N ALA A 38 -15.57 17.04 5.07
CA ALA A 38 -16.86 16.82 5.73
C ALA A 38 -16.93 15.45 6.44
N ARG A 39 -16.08 14.48 6.01
CA ARG A 39 -16.06 13.11 6.54
C ARG A 39 -14.82 12.81 7.39
N VAL A 40 -13.68 13.40 7.09
CA VAL A 40 -12.41 13.14 7.74
C VAL A 40 -11.99 14.34 8.56
N THR A 41 -11.83 14.13 9.86
CA THR A 41 -11.42 15.17 10.83
C THR A 41 -9.91 15.28 10.94
N SER A 42 -9.22 14.16 10.84
CA SER A 42 -7.75 14.12 10.81
C SER A 42 -7.24 12.93 10.02
N TYR A 43 -6.03 13.04 9.49
CA TYR A 43 -5.34 11.92 8.86
C TYR A 43 -3.84 12.03 9.02
N ARG A 44 -3.16 10.89 8.96
CA ARG A 44 -1.71 10.77 9.00
C ARG A 44 -1.26 9.68 8.03
N GLN A 45 -0.34 10.02 7.14
CA GLN A 45 0.33 9.03 6.30
C GLN A 45 1.38 8.28 7.12
N VAL A 46 1.45 6.96 6.95
CA VAL A 46 2.46 6.12 7.56
C VAL A 46 3.58 5.87 6.55
N GLY A 47 4.79 6.31 6.89
CA GLY A 47 5.94 6.24 5.98
C GLY A 47 5.93 7.32 4.89
N TYR A 48 6.89 7.24 3.97
CA TYR A 48 7.05 8.12 2.79
C TYR A 48 7.17 9.63 3.08
N ALA A 49 7.47 10.04 4.30
CA ALA A 49 7.50 11.46 4.68
C ALA A 49 8.47 12.33 3.84
N LYS A 50 9.52 11.70 3.29
CA LYS A 50 10.53 12.37 2.44
C LYS A 50 10.18 12.39 0.95
N HIS A 51 9.12 11.72 0.53
CA HIS A 51 8.74 11.53 -0.87
C HIS A 51 7.33 12.04 -1.17
N GLN A 52 6.86 12.98 -0.35
CA GLN A 52 5.56 13.61 -0.59
C GLN A 52 5.67 14.65 -1.69
N LEU A 53 4.74 14.58 -2.64
CA LEU A 53 4.56 15.57 -3.69
C LEU A 53 3.52 16.61 -3.26
N THR A 54 3.66 17.84 -3.76
CA THR A 54 2.59 18.83 -3.62
C THR A 54 1.43 18.49 -4.55
N LYS A 55 0.29 19.14 -4.35
CA LYS A 55 -0.90 18.94 -5.20
C LYS A 55 -0.61 19.31 -6.67
N GLU A 56 0.19 20.35 -6.89
CA GLU A 56 0.58 20.84 -8.20
C GLU A 56 1.51 19.84 -8.90
N GLN A 57 2.43 19.23 -8.17
CA GLN A 57 3.39 18.25 -8.67
C GLN A 57 2.75 16.95 -9.14
N PHE A 58 1.55 16.63 -8.69
CA PHE A 58 0.84 15.41 -9.10
C PHE A 58 0.65 15.37 -10.64
N ARG A 59 0.29 16.48 -11.27
CA ARG A 59 0.07 16.55 -12.73
C ARG A 59 1.25 17.14 -13.50
N ASP A 60 2.32 17.50 -12.81
CA ASP A 60 3.53 18.02 -13.43
C ASP A 60 4.37 16.85 -13.99
N ASN A 61 4.51 16.78 -15.31
CA ASN A 61 5.27 15.73 -15.99
C ASN A 61 6.80 15.91 -15.90
N THR A 62 7.28 17.06 -15.37
CA THR A 62 8.71 17.32 -15.15
C THR A 62 9.19 16.81 -13.81
N VAL A 63 8.27 16.52 -12.88
CA VAL A 63 8.57 15.95 -11.57
C VAL A 63 8.65 14.44 -11.69
N ASP A 64 9.85 13.92 -11.51
CA ASP A 64 10.13 12.47 -11.51
C ASP A 64 9.45 11.76 -10.34
N ALA A 65 8.98 10.55 -10.58
CA ALA A 65 8.29 9.74 -9.59
C ALA A 65 8.66 8.25 -9.70
N ALA A 66 7.94 7.38 -8.98
CA ALA A 66 8.28 5.97 -8.90
C ALA A 66 8.10 5.23 -10.23
N GLU A 67 8.99 4.29 -10.50
CA GLU A 67 8.78 3.25 -11.50
C GLU A 67 8.23 1.99 -10.81
N ILE A 68 7.28 1.33 -11.46
CA ILE A 68 6.69 0.08 -10.99
C ILE A 68 6.98 -1.02 -12.00
N GLY A 69 7.72 -2.03 -11.58
CA GLY A 69 7.99 -3.22 -12.37
C GLY A 69 6.78 -4.15 -12.49
N ALA A 70 6.80 -5.07 -13.45
CA ALA A 70 5.68 -5.95 -13.77
C ALA A 70 5.23 -6.86 -12.60
N ALA A 71 6.13 -7.13 -11.64
CA ALA A 71 5.86 -7.94 -10.45
C ALA A 71 5.85 -7.11 -9.15
N GLU A 72 5.83 -5.78 -9.24
CA GLU A 72 5.89 -4.89 -8.09
C GLU A 72 4.51 -4.30 -7.75
N SER A 73 4.36 -3.91 -6.49
CA SER A 73 3.20 -3.17 -6.00
C SER A 73 3.64 -2.11 -4.99
N GLY A 74 2.97 -0.96 -5.03
CA GLY A 74 3.14 0.10 -4.05
C GLY A 74 1.95 0.18 -3.09
N ASN A 75 2.21 0.56 -1.84
CA ASN A 75 1.17 0.77 -0.83
C ASN A 75 1.29 2.18 -0.27
N ALA A 76 0.16 2.85 -0.10
CA ALA A 76 0.05 4.08 0.67
C ALA A 76 -0.89 3.81 1.87
N LEU A 77 -0.36 3.89 3.07
CA LEU A 77 -1.09 3.61 4.31
C LEU A 77 -1.38 4.92 5.06
N TYR A 78 -2.62 5.08 5.47
CA TYR A 78 -3.08 6.23 6.25
C TYR A 78 -3.83 5.77 7.49
N VAL A 79 -3.59 6.47 8.60
CA VAL A 79 -4.48 6.44 9.77
C VAL A 79 -5.42 7.62 9.64
N VAL A 80 -6.72 7.37 9.76
CA VAL A 80 -7.77 8.36 9.48
C VAL A 80 -8.78 8.40 10.61
N GLU A 81 -9.11 9.58 11.09
CA GLU A 81 -10.27 9.79 11.97
C GLU A 81 -11.46 10.25 11.14
N THR A 82 -12.59 9.55 11.29
CA THR A 82 -13.80 9.86 10.53
C THR A 82 -14.87 10.47 11.41
N ASN A 83 -15.61 11.44 10.85
CA ASN A 83 -16.84 11.94 11.44
C ASN A 83 -18.02 11.07 10.96
N PRO A 84 -18.66 10.27 11.85
CA PRO A 84 -19.81 9.44 11.48
C PRO A 84 -21.00 10.23 10.93
N GLN A 85 -21.14 11.48 11.36
CA GLN A 85 -22.21 12.39 10.95
C GLN A 85 -21.88 13.16 9.64
N GLY A 86 -20.65 13.03 9.15
CA GLY A 86 -20.21 13.71 7.93
C GLY A 86 -20.90 13.18 6.67
N ALA A 87 -20.86 13.95 5.59
CA ALA A 87 -21.45 13.58 4.31
C ALA A 87 -20.41 13.10 3.32
N GLY A 88 -20.81 12.26 2.36
CA GLY A 88 -20.00 11.82 1.24
C GLY A 88 -18.97 10.74 1.55
N PRO A 89 -18.08 10.44 0.59
CA PRO A 89 -17.03 9.42 0.72
C PRO A 89 -15.95 9.84 1.71
N VAL A 90 -15.08 8.90 2.10
CA VAL A 90 -13.91 9.16 2.95
C VAL A 90 -12.85 9.94 2.16
N ALA A 91 -12.56 9.49 0.96
CA ALA A 91 -11.51 10.07 0.12
C ALA A 91 -11.76 9.79 -1.37
N THR A 92 -11.06 10.53 -2.20
CA THR A 92 -10.82 10.21 -3.62
C THR A 92 -9.35 9.86 -3.80
N VAL A 93 -9.08 8.70 -4.38
CA VAL A 93 -7.72 8.24 -4.73
C VAL A 93 -7.52 8.41 -6.21
N ARG A 94 -6.41 9.05 -6.60
CA ARG A 94 -5.99 9.17 -8.01
C ARG A 94 -4.63 8.53 -8.18
N VAL A 95 -4.48 7.79 -9.26
CA VAL A 95 -3.19 7.23 -9.69
C VAL A 95 -2.93 7.72 -11.11
N ARG A 96 -1.79 8.36 -11.28
CA ARG A 96 -1.32 8.85 -12.58
C ARG A 96 0.00 8.16 -12.91
N PHE A 97 0.18 7.74 -14.15
CA PHE A 97 1.40 7.10 -14.61
C PHE A 97 1.61 7.29 -16.11
N LYS A 98 2.86 7.14 -16.57
CA LYS A 98 3.21 7.07 -17.99
C LYS A 98 3.22 5.62 -18.46
N VAL A 99 2.73 5.40 -19.67
CA VAL A 99 2.85 4.11 -20.34
C VAL A 99 4.31 3.95 -20.81
N PRO A 100 5.03 2.91 -20.40
CA PRO A 100 6.43 2.73 -20.75
C PRO A 100 6.68 2.78 -22.26
N GLY A 101 7.74 3.49 -22.66
CA GLY A 101 8.11 3.66 -24.08
C GLY A 101 7.24 4.63 -24.87
N THR A 102 6.30 5.32 -24.22
CA THR A 102 5.44 6.35 -24.85
C THR A 102 5.46 7.66 -24.07
N ALA A 103 4.89 8.73 -24.67
CA ALA A 103 4.64 9.99 -23.99
C ALA A 103 3.26 10.02 -23.30
N ASP A 104 2.47 8.94 -23.40
CA ASP A 104 1.09 8.90 -22.92
C ASP A 104 1.03 8.81 -21.41
N CYS A 105 0.28 9.72 -20.79
CA CYS A 105 -0.07 9.67 -19.38
C CYS A 105 -1.50 9.16 -19.21
N LYS A 106 -1.69 8.25 -18.24
CA LYS A 106 -3.01 7.78 -17.82
C LYS A 106 -3.26 8.22 -16.39
N GLU A 107 -4.52 8.54 -16.11
CA GLU A 107 -4.98 8.87 -14.76
C GLU A 107 -6.25 8.06 -14.48
N HIS A 108 -6.29 7.39 -13.32
CA HIS A 108 -7.44 6.67 -12.83
C HIS A 108 -7.86 7.25 -11.47
N GLU A 109 -9.15 7.24 -11.23
CA GLU A 109 -9.75 7.79 -10.02
C GLU A 109 -10.70 6.76 -9.39
N TRP A 110 -10.65 6.65 -8.04
CA TRP A 110 -11.57 5.83 -7.26
C TRP A 110 -12.05 6.61 -6.04
N MET A 111 -13.33 6.51 -5.75
CA MET A 111 -13.89 6.99 -4.49
C MET A 111 -13.81 5.90 -3.42
N VAL A 112 -13.37 6.26 -2.22
CA VAL A 112 -13.39 5.41 -1.03
C VAL A 112 -14.68 5.69 -0.27
N PRO A 113 -15.68 4.78 -0.32
CA PRO A 113 -16.95 5.01 0.35
C PRO A 113 -16.81 4.96 1.87
N TYR A 114 -17.72 5.66 2.57
CA TYR A 114 -17.88 5.48 4.00
C TYR A 114 -18.97 4.44 4.25
N THR A 115 -18.60 3.32 4.85
CA THR A 115 -19.53 2.20 5.11
C THR A 115 -20.19 2.26 6.49
N GLY A 116 -19.72 3.15 7.37
CA GLY A 116 -20.20 3.22 8.76
C GLY A 116 -19.68 2.10 9.68
N ASN A 117 -19.13 1.05 9.12
CA ASN A 117 -18.67 -0.12 9.86
C ASN A 117 -17.15 -0.28 9.69
N ALA A 118 -16.38 0.25 10.65
CA ALA A 118 -14.99 -0.10 10.75
C ALA A 118 -14.88 -1.53 11.32
N ILE A 119 -14.25 -2.42 10.60
CA ILE A 119 -13.86 -3.74 11.13
C ILE A 119 -12.56 -3.59 11.91
N SER A 120 -12.35 -4.43 12.92
CA SER A 120 -11.07 -4.44 13.62
C SER A 120 -9.95 -4.88 12.67
N LEU A 121 -8.74 -4.42 12.93
CA LEU A 121 -7.59 -4.75 12.08
C LEU A 121 -7.32 -6.26 12.07
N GLU A 122 -7.61 -6.97 13.16
CA GLU A 122 -7.48 -8.43 13.27
C GLU A 122 -8.45 -9.18 12.35
N GLN A 123 -9.57 -8.55 11.99
CA GLN A 123 -10.57 -9.09 11.06
C GLN A 123 -10.35 -8.65 9.61
N ALA A 124 -9.40 -7.74 9.39
CA ALA A 124 -9.06 -7.30 8.04
C ALA A 124 -8.44 -8.44 7.22
N ASN A 125 -8.44 -8.27 5.91
CA ASN A 125 -7.83 -9.26 5.02
C ASN A 125 -6.32 -9.40 5.30
N PRO A 126 -5.70 -10.54 4.93
CA PRO A 126 -4.28 -10.82 5.22
C PRO A 126 -3.31 -9.76 4.69
N ALA A 127 -3.58 -9.16 3.51
CA ALA A 127 -2.75 -8.11 2.94
C ALA A 127 -2.73 -6.84 3.81
N MET A 128 -3.89 -6.39 4.27
CA MET A 128 -4.01 -5.24 5.17
C MET A 128 -3.34 -5.52 6.50
N ARG A 129 -3.53 -6.71 7.07
CA ARG A 129 -2.88 -7.11 8.33
C ARG A 129 -1.36 -7.14 8.20
N LEU A 130 -0.82 -7.69 7.12
CA LEU A 130 0.61 -7.73 6.85
C LEU A 130 1.19 -6.31 6.71
N THR A 131 0.58 -5.47 5.87
CA THR A 131 1.01 -4.09 5.64
C THR A 131 0.96 -3.27 6.93
N SER A 132 -0.13 -3.39 7.70
CA SER A 132 -0.29 -2.67 8.97
C SER A 132 0.70 -3.16 10.04
N THR A 133 1.00 -4.46 10.06
CA THR A 133 2.01 -5.02 10.97
C THR A 133 3.40 -4.49 10.65
N ALA A 134 3.79 -4.47 9.38
CA ALA A 134 5.08 -3.94 8.94
C ALA A 134 5.22 -2.44 9.28
N ALA A 135 4.16 -1.66 9.04
CA ALA A 135 4.12 -0.25 9.38
C ALA A 135 4.24 -0.01 10.90
N ALA A 136 3.45 -0.72 11.71
CA ALA A 136 3.47 -0.61 13.16
C ALA A 136 4.83 -1.04 13.74
N PHE A 137 5.42 -2.10 13.22
CA PHE A 137 6.76 -2.56 13.61
C PHE A 137 7.84 -1.52 13.28
N SER A 138 7.77 -0.92 12.10
CA SER A 138 8.69 0.16 11.69
C SER A 138 8.57 1.38 12.61
N GLU A 139 7.35 1.82 12.95
CA GLU A 139 7.12 2.92 13.87
C GLU A 139 7.63 2.60 15.29
N TRP A 140 7.45 1.36 15.74
CA TRP A 140 7.95 0.90 17.04
C TRP A 140 9.48 0.91 17.11
N LEU A 141 10.15 0.37 16.09
CA LEU A 141 11.62 0.39 16.01
C LEU A 141 12.19 1.82 15.94
N ALA A 142 11.49 2.73 15.28
CA ALA A 142 11.88 4.13 15.17
C ALA A 142 11.61 4.95 16.45
N GLY A 143 11.00 4.36 17.48
CA GLY A 143 10.58 5.09 18.68
C GLY A 143 9.54 6.18 18.42
N ASN A 144 8.70 5.97 17.39
CA ASN A 144 7.69 6.94 16.99
C ASN A 144 6.63 7.10 18.11
N PRO A 145 6.21 8.34 18.46
CA PRO A 145 5.16 8.57 19.47
C PRO A 145 3.85 7.83 19.20
N TYR A 146 3.55 7.53 17.95
CA TYR A 146 2.35 6.79 17.55
C TYR A 146 2.44 5.26 17.77
N ALA A 147 3.60 4.76 18.19
CA ALA A 147 3.83 3.34 18.48
C ALA A 147 3.49 2.93 19.92
N GLY A 148 2.92 3.82 20.73
CA GLY A 148 2.77 3.63 22.19
C GLY A 148 2.01 2.37 22.63
N GLU A 149 1.14 1.81 21.80
CA GLU A 149 0.38 0.58 22.08
C GLU A 149 0.91 -0.64 21.29
N VAL A 150 1.98 -0.46 20.52
CA VAL A 150 2.55 -1.55 19.74
C VAL A 150 3.42 -2.42 20.64
N ASN A 151 3.14 -3.71 20.65
CA ASN A 151 3.93 -4.72 21.33
C ASN A 151 4.00 -6.01 20.48
N SER A 152 4.90 -6.91 20.84
CA SER A 152 5.14 -8.17 20.13
C SER A 152 3.87 -9.02 20.00
N ASP A 153 3.08 -9.12 21.06
CA ASP A 153 1.89 -9.98 21.06
C ASP A 153 0.82 -9.48 20.09
N ARG A 154 0.62 -8.16 20.04
CA ARG A 154 -0.31 -7.53 19.07
C ARG A 154 0.16 -7.76 17.63
N LEU A 155 1.46 -7.57 17.37
CA LEU A 155 2.04 -7.81 16.04
C LEU A 155 1.89 -9.27 15.62
N LEU A 156 2.21 -10.22 16.51
CA LEU A 156 2.05 -11.66 16.25
C LEU A 156 0.58 -12.05 16.03
N ASN A 157 -0.35 -11.44 16.77
CA ASN A 157 -1.76 -11.68 16.58
C ASN A 157 -2.26 -11.20 15.20
N LEU A 158 -1.81 -10.06 14.73
CA LEU A 158 -2.11 -9.55 13.38
C LEU A 158 -1.56 -10.47 12.28
N LEU A 159 -0.43 -11.14 12.51
CA LEU A 159 0.18 -12.06 11.55
C LEU A 159 -0.44 -13.47 11.57
N ARG A 160 -1.34 -13.76 12.50
CA ARG A 160 -1.99 -15.08 12.58
C ARG A 160 -2.76 -15.39 11.30
N GLY A 161 -2.44 -16.50 10.63
CA GLY A 161 -3.02 -16.89 9.35
C GLY A 161 -2.49 -16.14 8.12
N VAL A 162 -1.58 -15.17 8.29
CA VAL A 162 -0.97 -14.45 7.16
C VAL A 162 0.07 -15.33 6.46
N LYS A 163 0.81 -16.16 7.23
CA LYS A 163 1.81 -17.08 6.69
C LYS A 163 1.22 -18.09 5.71
N GLU A 164 0.01 -18.56 5.94
CA GLU A 164 -0.71 -19.50 5.08
C GLU A 164 -1.04 -18.89 3.72
N VAL A 165 -1.13 -17.57 3.65
CA VAL A 165 -1.44 -16.83 2.40
C VAL A 165 -0.17 -16.39 1.67
N TYR A 166 0.86 -15.98 2.41
CA TYR A 166 2.07 -15.36 1.85
C TYR A 166 3.37 -16.09 2.19
N GLY A 167 3.30 -17.20 2.92
CA GLY A 167 4.47 -18.03 3.22
C GLY A 167 5.00 -18.76 1.98
N PRO A 168 6.21 -19.35 2.06
CA PRO A 168 6.82 -20.06 0.94
C PRO A 168 5.98 -21.25 0.43
N ASP A 169 5.11 -21.81 1.28
CA ASP A 169 4.19 -22.89 0.92
C ASP A 169 2.81 -22.38 0.47
N ALA A 170 2.62 -21.07 0.39
CA ALA A 170 1.36 -20.49 -0.05
C ALA A 170 1.11 -20.82 -1.52
N ARG A 171 -0.11 -21.31 -1.81
CA ARG A 171 -0.53 -21.46 -3.20
C ARG A 171 -0.59 -20.08 -3.86
N PRO A 172 -0.12 -19.93 -5.13
CA PRO A 172 -0.28 -18.69 -5.85
C PRO A 172 -1.76 -18.29 -5.86
N LEU A 173 -2.09 -17.14 -5.28
CA LEU A 173 -3.45 -16.61 -5.37
C LEU A 173 -3.72 -16.28 -6.83
N GLY A 174 -4.67 -16.99 -7.43
CA GLY A 174 -5.12 -16.67 -8.78
C GLY A 174 -5.70 -15.26 -8.80
N ARG A 175 -5.58 -14.58 -9.96
CA ARG A 175 -6.09 -13.21 -10.16
C ARG A 175 -7.57 -13.03 -9.77
N ARG A 176 -8.34 -14.12 -9.73
CA ARG A 176 -9.75 -14.16 -9.31
C ARG A 176 -9.95 -14.06 -7.79
N ASP A 177 -8.99 -14.55 -7.01
CA ASP A 177 -9.12 -14.58 -5.56
C ASP A 177 -8.85 -13.21 -4.93
N LEU A 178 -8.06 -12.36 -5.59
CA LEU A 178 -7.81 -10.96 -5.20
C LEU A 178 -9.03 -10.06 -5.39
N VAL A 179 -9.90 -10.37 -6.35
CA VAL A 179 -11.12 -9.59 -6.67
C VAL A 179 -12.30 -10.00 -5.80
N ALA A 180 -12.34 -11.25 -5.33
CA ALA A 180 -13.46 -11.78 -4.53
C ALA A 180 -13.52 -11.20 -3.09
N HIS A 181 -12.46 -10.54 -2.60
CA HIS A 181 -12.40 -9.94 -1.28
C HIS A 181 -12.74 -8.43 -1.25
N GLN A 182 -13.20 -7.89 -2.39
CA GLN A 182 -13.65 -6.48 -2.51
C GLN A 182 -15.18 -6.33 -2.55
N ARG A 183 -15.93 -7.36 -2.14
CA ARG A 183 -17.39 -7.26 -2.02
C ARG A 183 -17.84 -7.28 -0.57
#